data_2aaf77dd7057be8071a4a08313233495
#
_entry.id   2aaf77dd7057be8071a4a08313233495
#
_cell.length_a   1.000
_cell.length_b   1.000
_cell.length_c   1.000
_cell.angle_alpha   90.00
_cell.angle_beta   90.00
_cell.angle_gamma   90.00
#
_symmetry.space_group_name_H-M   'P 1'
#
loop_
_entity.id
_entity.type
_entity.pdbx_description
1 polymer ?
#
loop_
_entity_poly.entity_id
_entity_poly.type
_entity_poly.pdbx_seq_one_letter_code
_entity_poly.pdbx_strand_id
1 'polypeptide(L)'
;PAVYAAEVERLGGEFTLFDLTPAYSPFPVAAVLGGIPKRGVWRYSLGVACRQDWDSAAEKAFLEWNQGVLFAGIYGDFVDVSGLTEYAQVRSFDHHAMFYTRNPEHWSRLPILHHDGVRHPPPPTPSGMDPLAAARQALGQAGIRVYYRDITTIDALQAGLHVVKALSPDMALIYAHEDWPLLGRVAGMLPARYPDRVAESRFPNRMPHPLG
;
A
#
# COMPACT_ATOMS: atom_id res chain seq x y z
N PRO A 1 11.57 -13.47 1.15
CA PRO A 1 10.11 -13.67 1.32
C PRO A 1 9.77 -14.99 2.01
N ALA A 2 10.41 -16.12 1.66
CA ALA A 2 10.07 -17.46 2.17
C ALA A 2 10.11 -17.58 3.70
N VAL A 3 11.06 -16.92 4.37
CA VAL A 3 11.17 -16.94 5.84
C VAL A 3 9.95 -16.27 6.49
N TYR A 4 9.46 -15.17 5.93
CA TYR A 4 8.27 -14.47 6.44
C TYR A 4 7.01 -15.29 6.22
N ALA A 5 6.89 -15.93 5.05
CA ALA A 5 5.77 -16.82 4.75
C ALA A 5 5.67 -17.96 5.76
N ALA A 6 6.78 -18.65 6.01
CA ALA A 6 6.85 -19.73 6.99
C ALA A 6 6.50 -19.27 8.42
N GLU A 7 6.89 -18.04 8.77
CA GLU A 7 6.57 -17.49 10.09
C GLU A 7 5.07 -17.16 10.23
N VAL A 8 4.44 -16.62 9.18
CA VAL A 8 2.98 -16.38 9.18
C VAL A 8 2.22 -17.68 9.35
N GLU A 9 2.59 -18.72 8.61
CA GLU A 9 2.00 -20.07 8.73
C GLU A 9 2.19 -20.65 10.14
N ARG A 10 3.40 -20.51 10.70
CA ARG A 10 3.70 -20.95 12.08
C ARG A 10 2.82 -20.25 13.12
N LEU A 11 2.44 -19.01 12.89
CA LEU A 11 1.54 -18.24 13.75
C LEU A 11 0.06 -18.54 13.49
N GLY A 12 -0.27 -19.44 12.56
CA GLY A 12 -1.62 -19.75 12.15
C GLY A 12 -2.30 -18.64 11.37
N GLY A 13 -1.51 -17.76 10.76
CA GLY A 13 -1.97 -16.67 9.95
C GLY A 13 -2.19 -17.07 8.48
N GLU A 14 -2.73 -16.13 7.73
CA GLU A 14 -2.92 -16.22 6.28
C GLU A 14 -2.43 -14.95 5.59
N PHE A 15 -1.94 -15.10 4.38
CA PHE A 15 -1.56 -13.96 3.55
C PHE A 15 -1.69 -14.29 2.06
N THR A 16 -1.80 -13.24 1.26
CA THR A 16 -1.65 -13.29 -0.19
C THR A 16 -0.64 -12.25 -0.63
N LEU A 17 0.29 -12.64 -1.49
CA LEU A 17 1.26 -11.75 -2.11
C LEU A 17 0.77 -11.38 -3.51
N PHE A 18 0.62 -10.09 -3.77
CA PHE A 18 0.15 -9.54 -5.04
C PHE A 18 1.26 -8.78 -5.75
N ASP A 19 1.23 -8.85 -7.07
CA ASP A 19 1.93 -7.91 -7.95
C ASP A 19 0.98 -6.76 -8.29
N LEU A 20 1.28 -5.57 -7.78
CA LEU A 20 0.55 -4.34 -8.04
C LEU A 20 1.33 -3.40 -8.99
N THR A 21 2.33 -3.92 -9.69
CA THR A 21 3.19 -3.11 -10.57
C THR A 21 2.35 -2.44 -11.66
N PRO A 22 2.25 -1.10 -11.68
CA PRO A 22 1.58 -0.41 -12.78
C PRO A 22 2.37 -0.56 -14.07
N ALA A 23 1.68 -0.58 -15.20
CA ALA A 23 2.32 -0.74 -16.52
C ALA A 23 3.40 0.31 -16.83
N TYR A 24 3.34 1.48 -16.21
CA TYR A 24 4.31 2.55 -16.36
C TYR A 24 5.50 2.46 -15.38
N SER A 25 5.43 1.59 -14.38
CA SER A 25 6.51 1.50 -13.38
C SER A 25 7.67 0.66 -13.91
N PRO A 26 8.91 1.16 -13.86
CA PRO A 26 10.08 0.36 -14.17
C PRO A 26 10.50 -0.57 -13.03
N PHE A 27 9.85 -0.42 -11.87
CA PHE A 27 10.17 -1.17 -10.67
C PHE A 27 8.95 -1.93 -10.16
N PRO A 28 9.15 -3.15 -9.63
CA PRO A 28 8.08 -3.95 -9.08
C PRO A 28 7.45 -3.30 -7.85
N VAL A 29 6.13 -3.44 -7.75
CA VAL A 29 5.33 -3.06 -6.58
C VAL A 29 4.69 -4.34 -6.03
N ALA A 30 5.16 -4.77 -4.88
CA ALA A 30 4.61 -5.92 -4.17
C ALA A 30 3.64 -5.46 -3.08
N ALA A 31 2.59 -6.25 -2.84
CA ALA A 31 1.69 -6.06 -1.72
C ALA A 31 1.45 -7.37 -0.99
N VAL A 32 1.50 -7.34 0.33
CA VAL A 32 1.14 -8.44 1.22
C VAL A 32 -0.15 -8.07 1.94
N LEU A 33 -1.18 -8.85 1.73
CA LEU A 33 -2.49 -8.69 2.35
C LEU A 33 -2.80 -9.95 3.17
N GLY A 34 -3.13 -9.79 4.45
CA GLY A 34 -3.41 -10.94 5.30
C GLY A 34 -3.52 -10.56 6.77
N GLY A 35 -3.56 -11.58 7.62
CA GLY A 35 -3.66 -11.39 9.05
C GLY A 35 -3.11 -12.56 9.85
N ILE A 36 -2.97 -12.34 11.15
CA ILE A 36 -2.63 -13.38 12.11
C ILE A 36 -3.64 -13.40 13.27
N PRO A 37 -3.98 -14.56 13.80
CA PRO A 37 -4.77 -14.68 15.02
C PRO A 37 -3.87 -14.39 16.23
N LYS A 38 -4.32 -13.51 17.12
CA LYS A 38 -3.66 -13.28 18.39
C LYS A 38 -4.69 -13.16 19.51
N ARG A 39 -4.62 -14.05 20.50
CA ARG A 39 -5.57 -14.12 21.64
C ARG A 39 -7.05 -14.19 21.19
N GLY A 40 -7.32 -14.96 20.14
CA GLY A 40 -8.68 -15.14 19.60
C GLY A 40 -9.20 -14.00 18.70
N VAL A 41 -8.39 -12.97 18.44
CA VAL A 41 -8.75 -11.86 17.54
C VAL A 41 -7.81 -11.87 16.35
N TRP A 42 -8.37 -11.80 15.13
CA TRP A 42 -7.61 -11.62 13.91
C TRP A 42 -7.15 -10.15 13.78
N ARG A 43 -5.90 -9.98 13.43
CA ARG A 43 -5.31 -8.67 13.14
C ARG A 43 -4.91 -8.64 11.69
N TYR A 44 -5.59 -7.83 10.92
CA TYR A 44 -5.40 -7.70 9.49
C TYR A 44 -4.58 -6.47 9.15
N SER A 45 -3.79 -6.57 8.08
CA SER A 45 -3.05 -5.44 7.54
C SER A 45 -2.75 -5.63 6.05
N LEU A 46 -2.33 -4.54 5.42
CA LEU A 46 -1.75 -4.49 4.08
C LEU A 46 -0.39 -3.83 4.17
N GLY A 47 0.63 -4.47 3.64
CA GLY A 47 1.94 -3.85 3.40
C GLY A 47 2.17 -3.70 1.90
N VAL A 48 2.67 -2.55 1.45
CA VAL A 48 2.94 -2.28 0.03
C VAL A 48 4.32 -1.69 -0.13
N ALA A 49 5.11 -2.21 -1.05
CA ALA A 49 6.43 -1.67 -1.31
C ALA A 49 6.80 -1.69 -2.79
N CYS A 50 7.46 -0.61 -3.23
CA CYS A 50 8.14 -0.53 -4.51
C CYS A 50 9.66 -0.57 -4.27
N ARG A 51 10.37 -1.47 -4.95
CA ARG A 51 11.83 -1.60 -4.88
C ARG A 51 12.40 -1.88 -6.27
N GLN A 52 13.73 -1.89 -6.38
CA GLN A 52 14.40 -2.12 -7.67
C GLN A 52 14.23 -3.54 -8.20
N ASP A 53 14.02 -4.49 -7.31
CA ASP A 53 13.78 -5.90 -7.65
C ASP A 53 12.58 -6.45 -6.85
N TRP A 54 12.04 -7.57 -7.35
CA TRP A 54 10.84 -8.20 -6.77
C TRP A 54 11.06 -8.72 -5.36
N ASP A 55 12.19 -9.35 -5.11
CA ASP A 55 12.47 -9.96 -3.80
C ASP A 55 12.57 -8.90 -2.71
N SER A 56 13.26 -7.80 -2.98
CA SER A 56 13.34 -6.64 -2.09
C SER A 56 11.98 -5.96 -1.90
N ALA A 57 11.15 -5.88 -2.95
CA ALA A 57 9.81 -5.32 -2.85
C ALA A 57 8.91 -6.21 -1.98
N ALA A 58 8.91 -7.52 -2.21
CA ALA A 58 8.14 -8.47 -1.43
C ALA A 58 8.59 -8.51 0.05
N GLU A 59 9.90 -8.52 0.29
CA GLU A 59 10.43 -8.48 1.66
C GLU A 59 9.97 -7.23 2.40
N LYS A 60 10.10 -6.05 1.77
CA LYS A 60 9.67 -4.80 2.40
C LYS A 60 8.15 -4.75 2.61
N ALA A 61 7.36 -5.31 1.68
CA ALA A 61 5.91 -5.41 1.84
C ALA A 61 5.53 -6.29 3.04
N PHE A 62 6.24 -7.41 3.28
CA PHE A 62 6.06 -8.23 4.48
C PHE A 62 6.41 -7.46 5.76
N LEU A 63 7.49 -6.68 5.75
CA LEU A 63 7.89 -5.88 6.92
C LEU A 63 6.84 -4.81 7.24
N GLU A 64 6.28 -4.14 6.25
CA GLU A 64 5.21 -3.17 6.43
C GLU A 64 3.91 -3.83 6.90
N TRP A 65 3.54 -4.96 6.29
CA TRP A 65 2.41 -5.76 6.73
C TRP A 65 2.54 -6.16 8.22
N ASN A 66 3.70 -6.66 8.63
CA ASN A 66 3.96 -7.02 10.02
C ASN A 66 3.86 -5.81 10.97
N GLN A 67 4.36 -4.66 10.54
CA GLN A 67 4.23 -3.40 11.30
C GLN A 67 2.76 -3.03 11.51
N GLY A 68 1.93 -3.11 10.46
CA GLY A 68 0.50 -2.84 10.56
C GLY A 68 -0.24 -3.83 11.47
N VAL A 69 0.10 -5.13 11.41
CA VAL A 69 -0.43 -6.15 12.33
C VAL A 69 -0.07 -5.84 13.79
N LEU A 70 1.16 -5.35 14.04
CA LEU A 70 1.58 -4.93 15.37
C LEU A 70 0.81 -3.68 15.81
N PHE A 71 0.66 -2.69 14.95
CA PHE A 71 -0.09 -1.46 15.24
C PHE A 71 -1.55 -1.74 15.56
N ALA A 72 -2.22 -2.60 14.79
CA ALA A 72 -3.57 -3.04 15.09
C ALA A 72 -3.72 -3.63 16.51
N GLY A 73 -2.62 -4.18 17.04
CA GLY A 73 -2.58 -4.65 18.42
C GLY A 73 -2.39 -3.56 19.46
N ILE A 74 -1.59 -2.56 19.13
CA ILE A 74 -1.25 -1.46 20.04
C ILE A 74 -2.39 -0.43 20.08
N TYR A 75 -2.93 -0.05 18.91
CA TYR A 75 -4.00 0.94 18.83
C TYR A 75 -5.26 0.51 19.56
N GLY A 76 -5.57 -0.78 19.63
CA GLY A 76 -6.69 -1.29 20.42
C GLY A 76 -6.64 -0.94 21.91
N ASP A 77 -5.45 -0.63 22.43
CA ASP A 77 -5.24 -0.24 23.83
C ASP A 77 -5.29 1.28 24.04
N PHE A 78 -5.13 2.10 22.99
CA PHE A 78 -4.98 3.56 23.09
C PHE A 78 -6.00 4.36 22.28
N VAL A 79 -6.63 3.77 21.28
CA VAL A 79 -7.60 4.44 20.40
C VAL A 79 -8.99 3.90 20.70
N ASP A 80 -9.93 4.79 21.01
CA ASP A 80 -11.34 4.38 21.12
C ASP A 80 -11.91 4.06 19.73
N VAL A 81 -12.07 2.76 19.48
CA VAL A 81 -12.64 2.23 18.25
C VAL A 81 -13.98 1.51 18.48
N SER A 82 -14.61 1.73 19.64
CA SER A 82 -15.86 1.06 20.02
C SER A 82 -17.01 1.38 19.07
N GLY A 83 -17.04 2.59 18.51
CA GLY A 83 -18.02 3.05 17.53
C GLY A 83 -17.62 2.82 16.06
N LEU A 84 -16.49 2.17 15.78
CA LEU A 84 -15.98 2.01 14.42
C LEU A 84 -16.66 0.80 13.73
N THR A 85 -17.88 0.98 13.22
CA THR A 85 -18.69 -0.07 12.59
C THR A 85 -19.01 0.22 11.11
N GLU A 86 -18.95 1.48 10.70
CA GLU A 86 -19.30 1.91 9.35
C GLU A 86 -18.13 2.62 8.66
N TYR A 87 -18.04 2.53 7.34
CA TYR A 87 -16.96 3.17 6.56
C TYR A 87 -16.87 4.69 6.80
N ALA A 88 -17.99 5.38 6.90
CA ALA A 88 -18.02 6.83 7.15
C ALA A 88 -17.44 7.25 8.52
N GLN A 89 -17.22 6.30 9.41
CA GLN A 89 -16.59 6.56 10.72
C GLN A 89 -15.06 6.48 10.67
N VAL A 90 -14.49 6.00 9.57
CA VAL A 90 -13.05 5.97 9.34
C VAL A 90 -12.55 7.37 8.99
N ARG A 91 -11.87 8.02 9.94
CA ARG A 91 -11.48 9.44 9.85
C ARG A 91 -10.01 9.70 10.18
N SER A 92 -9.24 8.67 10.42
CA SER A 92 -7.81 8.75 10.70
C SER A 92 -7.11 7.48 10.21
N PHE A 93 -5.80 7.52 10.07
CA PHE A 93 -5.01 6.32 9.74
C PHE A 93 -5.14 5.24 10.83
N ASP A 94 -5.25 5.61 12.09
CA ASP A 94 -5.49 4.65 13.18
C ASP A 94 -6.82 3.92 12.99
N HIS A 95 -7.87 4.61 12.52
CA HIS A 95 -9.13 3.99 12.18
C HIS A 95 -9.00 3.01 11.01
N HIS A 96 -8.23 3.34 9.98
CA HIS A 96 -7.94 2.42 8.88
C HIS A 96 -7.24 1.15 9.38
N ALA A 97 -6.20 1.30 10.21
CA ALA A 97 -5.46 0.18 10.78
C ALA A 97 -6.35 -0.76 11.61
N MET A 98 -7.36 -0.20 12.30
CA MET A 98 -8.21 -0.95 13.23
C MET A 98 -9.51 -1.45 12.61
N PHE A 99 -9.98 -0.85 11.50
CA PHE A 99 -11.31 -1.13 10.94
C PHE A 99 -11.53 -2.62 10.70
N TYR A 100 -10.63 -3.28 9.98
CA TYR A 100 -10.76 -4.69 9.63
C TYR A 100 -10.51 -5.64 10.80
N THR A 101 -9.71 -5.24 11.76
CA THR A 101 -9.52 -5.99 13.01
C THR A 101 -10.81 -5.98 13.86
N ARG A 102 -11.55 -4.87 13.84
CA ARG A 102 -12.83 -4.73 14.55
C ARG A 102 -14.01 -5.33 13.80
N ASN A 103 -13.95 -5.33 12.48
CA ASN A 103 -15.02 -5.77 11.58
C ASN A 103 -14.47 -6.81 10.57
N PRO A 104 -14.07 -8.01 11.04
CA PRO A 104 -13.40 -9.01 10.18
C PRO A 104 -14.27 -9.50 9.02
N GLU A 105 -15.60 -9.37 9.12
CA GLU A 105 -16.53 -9.71 8.05
C GLU A 105 -16.41 -8.83 6.81
N HIS A 106 -15.79 -7.65 6.95
CA HIS A 106 -15.49 -6.76 5.81
C HIS A 106 -14.19 -7.15 5.10
N TRP A 107 -13.30 -7.89 5.75
CA TRP A 107 -12.03 -8.29 5.16
C TRP A 107 -12.22 -9.10 3.88
N SER A 108 -13.05 -10.14 3.95
CA SER A 108 -13.33 -11.00 2.79
C SER A 108 -14.03 -10.29 1.63
N ARG A 109 -14.53 -9.07 1.83
CA ARG A 109 -15.18 -8.26 0.78
C ARG A 109 -14.22 -7.33 0.04
N LEU A 110 -12.93 -7.28 0.43
CA LEU A 110 -11.93 -6.45 -0.25
C LEU A 110 -11.82 -6.87 -1.72
N PRO A 111 -12.01 -5.95 -2.67
CA PRO A 111 -12.03 -6.28 -4.10
C PRO A 111 -10.75 -6.97 -4.59
N ILE A 112 -9.60 -6.62 -3.99
CA ILE A 112 -8.32 -7.22 -4.34
C ILE A 112 -8.28 -8.73 -4.07
N LEU A 113 -9.03 -9.24 -3.11
CA LEU A 113 -9.09 -10.68 -2.80
C LEU A 113 -9.91 -11.47 -3.82
N HIS A 114 -10.78 -10.81 -4.57
CA HIS A 114 -11.68 -11.41 -5.58
C HIS A 114 -11.20 -11.15 -7.00
N HIS A 115 -10.01 -10.60 -7.15
CA HIS A 115 -9.46 -10.33 -8.46
C HIS A 115 -8.90 -11.64 -9.05
N ASP A 116 -9.46 -12.09 -10.18
CA ASP A 116 -8.92 -13.19 -10.99
C ASP A 116 -7.63 -12.76 -11.68
N GLY A 117 -6.64 -12.39 -10.86
CA GLY A 117 -5.35 -11.90 -11.32
C GLY A 117 -4.62 -12.98 -12.09
N VAL A 118 -4.24 -12.68 -13.31
CA VAL A 118 -3.25 -13.50 -14.03
C VAL A 118 -1.96 -13.45 -13.23
N ARG A 119 -1.43 -14.61 -12.86
CA ARG A 119 -0.09 -14.69 -12.25
C ARG A 119 0.93 -14.30 -13.31
N HIS A 120 1.48 -13.12 -13.19
CA HIS A 120 2.62 -12.70 -13.99
C HIS A 120 3.92 -13.10 -13.29
N PRO A 121 4.95 -13.50 -14.05
CA PRO A 121 6.29 -13.58 -13.47
C PRO A 121 6.70 -12.18 -12.99
N PRO A 122 7.55 -12.09 -11.95
CA PRO A 122 8.08 -10.79 -11.51
C PRO A 122 8.65 -10.03 -12.69
N PRO A 123 8.43 -8.71 -12.78
CA PRO A 123 9.00 -7.91 -13.86
C PRO A 123 10.54 -7.99 -13.79
N PRO A 124 11.21 -8.06 -14.95
CA PRO A 124 12.66 -8.09 -14.97
C PRO A 124 13.23 -6.81 -14.38
N THR A 125 14.20 -6.94 -13.49
CA THR A 125 14.92 -5.79 -12.95
C THR A 125 15.66 -5.06 -14.08
N PRO A 126 15.46 -3.75 -14.25
CA PRO A 126 16.21 -2.98 -15.23
C PRO A 126 17.72 -3.05 -14.91
N SER A 127 18.51 -3.66 -15.79
CA SER A 127 19.95 -3.77 -15.58
C SER A 127 20.69 -2.58 -16.18
N GLY A 128 21.67 -2.04 -15.43
CA GLY A 128 22.63 -1.06 -15.93
C GLY A 128 22.16 0.39 -16.04
N MET A 129 20.90 0.68 -15.70
CA MET A 129 20.39 2.07 -15.65
C MET A 129 20.38 2.59 -14.22
N ASP A 130 20.75 3.86 -14.03
CA ASP A 130 20.54 4.52 -12.75
C ASP A 130 19.04 4.51 -12.38
N PRO A 131 18.67 4.03 -11.16
CA PRO A 131 17.26 3.89 -10.76
C PRO A 131 16.46 5.20 -10.84
N LEU A 132 17.10 6.33 -10.50
CA LEU A 132 16.44 7.63 -10.59
C LEU A 132 16.17 8.03 -12.06
N ALA A 133 17.11 7.75 -12.95
CA ALA A 133 16.93 8.01 -14.38
C ALA A 133 15.80 7.12 -14.95
N ALA A 134 15.75 5.83 -14.58
CA ALA A 134 14.68 4.93 -14.99
C ALA A 134 13.31 5.41 -14.51
N ALA A 135 13.20 5.79 -13.24
CA ALA A 135 11.96 6.33 -12.67
C ALA A 135 11.51 7.63 -13.40
N ARG A 136 12.43 8.57 -13.62
CA ARG A 136 12.14 9.83 -14.31
C ARG A 136 11.68 9.60 -15.73
N GLN A 137 12.33 8.70 -16.45
CA GLN A 137 11.94 8.36 -17.82
C GLN A 137 10.54 7.76 -17.86
N ALA A 138 10.26 6.77 -17.02
CA ALA A 138 8.98 6.07 -16.99
C ALA A 138 7.82 7.01 -16.59
N LEU A 139 8.00 7.82 -15.56
CA LEU A 139 7.00 8.80 -15.13
C LEU A 139 6.75 9.87 -16.21
N GLY A 140 7.83 10.33 -16.89
CA GLY A 140 7.72 11.27 -18.00
C GLY A 140 6.93 10.69 -19.19
N GLN A 141 7.18 9.44 -19.56
CA GLN A 141 6.44 8.73 -20.60
C GLN A 141 4.96 8.53 -20.24
N ALA A 142 4.66 8.31 -18.97
CA ALA A 142 3.30 8.20 -18.46
C ALA A 142 2.60 9.57 -18.27
N GLY A 143 3.27 10.69 -18.57
CA GLY A 143 2.73 12.02 -18.33
C GLY A 143 2.54 12.38 -16.86
N ILE A 144 3.27 11.74 -15.97
CA ILE A 144 3.21 11.94 -14.53
C ILE A 144 4.29 12.95 -14.12
N ARG A 145 3.87 14.11 -13.65
CA ARG A 145 4.79 15.14 -13.13
C ARG A 145 5.13 14.83 -11.67
N VAL A 146 6.40 14.96 -11.33
CA VAL A 146 6.88 14.85 -9.96
C VAL A 146 7.67 16.09 -9.62
N TYR A 147 7.37 16.66 -8.48
CA TYR A 147 8.09 17.77 -7.89
C TYR A 147 8.80 17.28 -6.64
N TYR A 148 9.97 17.82 -6.37
CA TYR A 148 10.67 17.53 -5.14
C TYR A 148 11.22 18.81 -4.51
N ARG A 149 11.40 18.75 -3.21
CA ARG A 149 12.07 19.78 -2.43
C ARG A 149 13.06 19.12 -1.49
N ASP A 150 14.28 19.63 -1.49
CA ASP A 150 15.26 19.30 -0.47
C ASP A 150 14.86 20.00 0.84
N ILE A 151 14.68 19.20 1.88
CA ILE A 151 14.32 19.64 3.24
C ILE A 151 15.34 19.13 4.26
N THR A 152 16.57 18.87 3.80
CA THR A 152 17.68 18.39 4.64
C THR A 152 17.99 19.43 5.70
N THR A 153 17.96 19.01 6.95
CA THR A 153 18.38 19.83 8.10
C THR A 153 19.90 19.74 8.29
N ILE A 154 20.47 20.68 9.03
CA ILE A 154 21.94 20.74 9.26
C ILE A 154 22.44 19.47 9.97
N ASP A 155 21.72 18.97 10.95
CA ASP A 155 22.02 17.75 11.68
C ASP A 155 21.99 16.51 10.78
N ALA A 156 20.99 16.40 9.91
CA ALA A 156 20.93 15.33 8.90
C ALA A 156 22.11 15.40 7.94
N LEU A 157 22.45 16.60 7.44
CA LEU A 157 23.58 16.81 6.56
C LEU A 157 24.92 16.45 7.24
N GLN A 158 25.09 16.81 8.51
CA GLN A 158 26.28 16.44 9.30
C GLN A 158 26.41 14.91 9.50
N ALA A 159 25.28 14.20 9.51
CA ALA A 159 25.23 12.73 9.53
C ALA A 159 25.43 12.09 8.13
N GLY A 160 25.67 12.88 7.08
CA GLY A 160 25.82 12.40 5.71
C GLY A 160 24.49 11.97 5.07
N LEU A 161 23.35 12.43 5.61
CA LEU A 161 22.00 12.10 5.12
C LEU A 161 21.40 13.27 4.35
N HIS A 162 20.57 12.94 3.36
CA HIS A 162 19.76 13.89 2.64
C HIS A 162 18.29 13.54 2.80
N VAL A 163 17.46 14.55 3.04
CA VAL A 163 16.00 14.40 3.19
C VAL A 163 15.30 15.15 2.07
N VAL A 164 14.55 14.41 1.27
CA VAL A 164 13.84 14.96 0.11
C VAL A 164 12.35 14.63 0.24
N LYS A 165 11.50 15.65 0.08
CA LYS A 165 10.06 15.45 -0.07
C LYS A 165 9.69 15.50 -1.54
N ALA A 166 9.14 14.39 -2.05
CA ALA A 166 8.59 14.32 -3.41
C ALA A 166 7.05 14.28 -3.36
N LEU A 167 6.41 14.90 -4.34
CA LEU A 167 4.96 14.88 -4.51
C LEU A 167 4.57 14.96 -5.99
N SER A 168 3.39 14.48 -6.33
CA SER A 168 2.84 14.53 -7.67
C SER A 168 1.37 14.97 -7.65
N PRO A 169 0.97 15.97 -8.45
CA PRO A 169 -0.43 16.31 -8.64
C PRO A 169 -1.18 15.33 -9.55
N ASP A 170 -0.45 14.40 -10.17
CA ASP A 170 -0.97 13.46 -11.15
C ASP A 170 -1.07 12.02 -10.56
N MET A 171 -0.87 11.86 -9.25
CA MET A 171 -1.03 10.61 -8.51
C MET A 171 -2.06 10.78 -7.38
N ALA A 172 -2.84 9.73 -7.12
CA ALA A 172 -3.72 9.70 -5.97
C ALA A 172 -2.89 9.61 -4.69
N LEU A 173 -3.30 10.34 -3.67
CA LEU A 173 -2.72 10.26 -2.35
C LEU A 173 -3.52 9.28 -1.50
N ILE A 174 -2.85 8.61 -0.58
CA ILE A 174 -3.53 7.91 0.52
C ILE A 174 -4.19 8.97 1.40
N TYR A 175 -5.43 8.73 1.79
CA TYR A 175 -6.21 9.65 2.61
C TYR A 175 -6.66 8.97 3.91
N ALA A 176 -6.74 9.76 4.97
CA ALA A 176 -7.11 9.27 6.29
C ALA A 176 -8.61 9.33 6.57
N HIS A 177 -9.36 10.11 5.82
CA HIS A 177 -10.76 10.40 6.08
C HIS A 177 -11.64 9.97 4.89
N GLU A 178 -12.51 8.99 5.08
CA GLU A 178 -13.31 8.40 4.00
C GLU A 178 -14.29 9.38 3.32
N ASP A 179 -14.75 10.41 4.03
CA ASP A 179 -15.60 11.44 3.42
C ASP A 179 -14.81 12.39 2.51
N TRP A 180 -13.47 12.42 2.61
CA TRP A 180 -12.60 13.33 1.86
C TRP A 180 -11.49 12.59 1.11
N PRO A 181 -11.86 11.76 0.14
CA PRO A 181 -10.85 11.09 -0.68
C PRO A 181 -10.09 12.11 -1.54
N LEU A 182 -8.77 12.11 -1.42
CA LEU A 182 -7.90 13.06 -2.12
C LEU A 182 -7.70 12.68 -3.61
N LEU A 183 -8.79 12.53 -4.34
CA LEU A 183 -8.77 12.03 -5.72
C LEU A 183 -8.23 13.05 -6.73
N GLY A 184 -8.48 14.33 -6.50
CA GLY A 184 -7.98 15.42 -7.32
C GLY A 184 -8.24 15.22 -8.82
N ARG A 185 -7.24 15.58 -9.63
CA ARG A 185 -7.27 15.37 -11.10
C ARG A 185 -7.15 13.91 -11.52
N VAL A 186 -6.65 13.06 -10.64
CA VAL A 186 -6.33 11.66 -10.92
C VAL A 186 -7.58 10.87 -11.28
N ALA A 187 -8.74 11.20 -10.70
CA ALA A 187 -10.01 10.54 -11.00
C ALA A 187 -10.31 10.48 -12.51
N GLY A 188 -10.05 11.59 -13.24
CA GLY A 188 -10.23 11.64 -14.68
C GLY A 188 -9.15 10.90 -15.49
N MET A 189 -8.02 10.58 -14.88
CA MET A 189 -6.89 9.92 -15.56
C MET A 189 -6.90 8.41 -15.41
N LEU A 190 -7.62 7.87 -14.43
CA LEU A 190 -7.61 6.44 -14.11
C LEU A 190 -8.08 5.55 -15.27
N PRO A 191 -9.13 5.87 -16.02
CA PRO A 191 -9.56 5.03 -17.15
C PRO A 191 -8.45 4.84 -18.21
N ALA A 192 -7.66 5.90 -18.44
CA ALA A 192 -6.55 5.83 -19.40
C ALA A 192 -5.33 5.06 -18.84
N ARG A 193 -5.11 5.12 -17.52
CA ARG A 193 -4.00 4.41 -16.86
C ARG A 193 -4.28 2.94 -16.60
N TYR A 194 -5.55 2.59 -16.40
CA TYR A 194 -5.99 1.25 -16.04
C TYR A 194 -7.22 0.85 -16.88
N PRO A 195 -7.07 0.76 -18.22
CA PRO A 195 -8.21 0.55 -19.13
C PRO A 195 -8.99 -0.74 -18.84
N ASP A 196 -8.27 -1.78 -18.43
CA ASP A 196 -8.85 -3.10 -18.18
C ASP A 196 -9.53 -3.24 -16.81
N ARG A 197 -9.39 -2.22 -15.95
CA ARG A 197 -9.79 -2.32 -14.54
C ARG A 197 -10.90 -1.37 -14.12
N VAL A 198 -11.11 -0.30 -14.87
CA VAL A 198 -12.07 0.76 -14.50
C VAL A 198 -13.48 0.46 -15.01
N ALA A 199 -13.60 -0.34 -16.07
CA ALA A 199 -14.90 -0.64 -16.68
C ALA A 199 -15.86 -1.44 -15.78
N GLU A 200 -15.32 -2.25 -14.86
CA GLU A 200 -16.10 -3.16 -14.02
C GLU A 200 -16.19 -2.72 -12.55
N SER A 201 -15.37 -1.78 -12.12
CA SER A 201 -15.32 -1.34 -10.74
C SER A 201 -16.06 -0.03 -10.51
N ARG A 202 -16.81 0.05 -9.40
CA ARG A 202 -17.35 1.32 -8.90
C ARG A 202 -16.20 2.16 -8.37
N PHE A 203 -15.82 3.18 -9.11
CA PHE A 203 -14.82 4.14 -8.67
C PHE A 203 -15.48 5.37 -8.05
N PRO A 204 -14.94 5.91 -6.95
CA PRO A 204 -13.91 5.32 -6.11
C PRO A 204 -14.42 4.12 -5.31
N ASN A 205 -13.49 3.22 -4.94
CA ASN A 205 -13.79 2.18 -3.97
C ASN A 205 -14.21 2.84 -2.64
N ARG A 206 -15.36 2.45 -2.10
CA ARG A 206 -15.90 3.00 -0.86
C ARG A 206 -15.41 2.29 0.40
N MET A 207 -14.71 1.19 0.23
CA MET A 207 -14.14 0.48 1.37
C MET A 207 -12.87 1.18 1.83
N PRO A 208 -12.67 1.34 3.15
CA PRO A 208 -11.43 1.85 3.69
C PRO A 208 -10.24 1.03 3.21
N HIS A 209 -9.13 1.67 2.89
CA HIS A 209 -7.91 0.94 2.58
C HIS A 209 -7.34 0.31 3.87
N PRO A 210 -6.83 -0.92 3.84
CA PRO A 210 -6.31 -1.59 5.03
C PRO A 210 -4.84 -1.19 5.36
N LEU A 211 -4.43 0.00 4.97
CA LEU A 211 -3.15 0.62 5.34
C LEU A 211 -3.36 1.49 6.58
N GLY A 212 -2.54 1.31 7.58
CA GLY A 212 -2.53 2.11 8.81
C GLY A 212 -1.24 2.89 8.99
#